data_56054c6041cd5c45ae6225fafb77524d
#
_entry.id   56054c6041cd5c45ae6225fafb77524d
#
_cell.length_a   1.000
_cell.length_b   1.000
_cell.length_c   1.000
_cell.angle_alpha   90.00
_cell.angle_beta   90.00
_cell.angle_gamma   90.00
#
_symmetry.space_group_name_H-M   'P 1'
#
loop_
_entity.id
_entity.type
_entity.pdbx_description
1 polymer ?
#
loop_
_entity_poly.entity_id
_entity_poly.type
_entity_poly.pdbx_seq_one_letter_code
_entity_poly.pdbx_strand_id
1 'polypeptide(L)'
;MSEIALVIINMQSVRASKETDYYLGNMHVMLEKMNYLIAYAREMGYKIIFVKHLEASGAFSERSPLSEFFPDLDIQEQDTIIEKKKISAYYQTQMESELTWIKNLVICWALTNLCVRMFVEESYDRGFRIAILEDLTACFSSELQEMTLEDLYTTRSGLNILTLEKFVE
;
A
#
# COMPACT_ATOMS: atom_id res chain seq x y z
N MET A 1 14.72 -10.98 13.25
CA MET A 1 13.53 -10.49 12.48
C MET A 1 13.77 -9.02 12.20
N SER A 2 13.52 -8.58 10.98
CA SER A 2 13.63 -7.16 10.62
C SER A 2 12.59 -6.34 11.39
N GLU A 3 12.96 -5.10 11.77
CA GLU A 3 12.03 -4.12 12.35
C GLU A 3 11.31 -3.28 11.27
N ILE A 4 11.33 -3.75 10.01
CA ILE A 4 10.77 -3.07 8.84
C ILE A 4 9.62 -3.90 8.28
N ALA A 5 8.51 -3.25 7.95
CA ALA A 5 7.43 -3.84 7.18
C ALA A 5 7.21 -3.10 5.86
N LEU A 6 7.04 -3.87 4.78
CA LEU A 6 6.49 -3.40 3.51
C LEU A 6 4.98 -3.56 3.56
N VAL A 7 4.24 -2.47 3.38
CA VAL A 7 2.77 -2.46 3.40
C VAL A 7 2.26 -2.01 2.03
N ILE A 8 1.61 -2.94 1.33
CA ILE A 8 1.05 -2.75 -0.01
C ILE A 8 -0.46 -2.61 0.11
N ILE A 9 -0.99 -1.42 -0.18
CA ILE A 9 -2.37 -1.05 0.12
C ILE A 9 -3.26 -1.16 -1.13
N ASN A 10 -4.25 -2.08 -1.11
CA ASN A 10 -5.31 -2.24 -2.12
C ASN A 10 -4.80 -2.50 -3.56
N MET A 11 -3.82 -3.37 -3.72
CA MET A 11 -3.33 -3.78 -5.05
C MET A 11 -4.24 -4.86 -5.66
N GLN A 12 -5.49 -4.46 -5.92
CA GLN A 12 -6.59 -5.32 -6.34
C GLN A 12 -6.94 -5.10 -7.82
N SER A 13 -7.43 -6.14 -8.48
CA SER A 13 -7.73 -6.20 -9.92
C SER A 13 -8.69 -5.12 -10.42
N VAL A 14 -9.52 -4.57 -9.54
CA VAL A 14 -10.41 -3.46 -9.85
C VAL A 14 -9.67 -2.23 -10.42
N ARG A 15 -8.39 -2.05 -10.08
CA ARG A 15 -7.57 -0.93 -10.52
C ARG A 15 -7.13 -1.04 -11.99
N ALA A 16 -7.19 -2.23 -12.57
CA ALA A 16 -6.91 -2.49 -13.98
C ALA A 16 -8.17 -2.65 -14.85
N SER A 17 -9.35 -2.68 -14.25
CA SER A 17 -10.61 -2.86 -14.97
C SER A 17 -11.17 -1.55 -15.49
N LYS A 18 -11.23 -1.42 -16.84
CA LYS A 18 -11.84 -0.26 -17.54
C LYS A 18 -13.36 -0.19 -17.36
N GLU A 19 -13.97 -1.20 -16.79
CA GLU A 19 -15.41 -1.30 -16.56
C GLU A 19 -15.82 -0.63 -15.24
N THR A 20 -14.87 -0.09 -14.48
CA THR A 20 -15.10 0.55 -13.19
C THR A 20 -14.54 1.96 -13.13
N ASP A 21 -15.14 2.80 -12.28
CA ASP A 21 -14.63 4.15 -11.96
C ASP A 21 -13.31 4.12 -11.17
N TYR A 22 -12.81 2.93 -10.85
CA TYR A 22 -11.58 2.73 -10.06
C TYR A 22 -10.33 2.46 -10.92
N TYR A 23 -10.48 2.51 -12.26
CA TYR A 23 -9.40 2.26 -13.19
C TYR A 23 -8.25 3.27 -13.04
N LEU A 24 -7.04 2.79 -12.88
CA LEU A 24 -5.82 3.60 -12.74
C LEU A 24 -4.85 3.47 -13.92
N GLY A 25 -5.25 2.79 -14.99
CA GLY A 25 -4.42 2.64 -16.18
C GLY A 25 -3.87 1.22 -16.38
N ASN A 26 -2.87 1.12 -17.26
CA ASN A 26 -2.18 -0.15 -17.48
C ASN A 26 -1.23 -0.45 -16.32
N MET A 27 -1.45 -1.56 -15.66
CA MET A 27 -0.73 -1.94 -14.44
C MET A 27 0.56 -2.74 -14.68
N HIS A 28 0.91 -3.05 -15.92
CA HIS A 28 2.02 -3.95 -16.23
C HIS A 28 3.36 -3.48 -15.62
N VAL A 29 3.77 -2.26 -15.94
CA VAL A 29 5.03 -1.67 -15.42
C VAL A 29 4.99 -1.52 -13.90
N MET A 30 3.84 -1.14 -13.37
CA MET A 30 3.65 -0.98 -11.92
C MET A 30 3.77 -2.34 -11.21
N LEU A 31 3.21 -3.39 -11.78
CA LEU A 31 3.27 -4.74 -11.23
C LEU A 31 4.70 -5.30 -11.27
N GLU A 32 5.45 -5.07 -12.36
CA GLU A 32 6.86 -5.44 -12.45
C GLU A 32 7.70 -4.77 -11.35
N LYS A 33 7.55 -3.44 -11.19
CA LYS A 33 8.23 -2.70 -10.12
C LYS A 33 7.82 -3.17 -8.72
N MET A 34 6.53 -3.45 -8.51
CA MET A 34 6.02 -3.94 -7.23
C MET A 34 6.60 -5.32 -6.90
N ASN A 35 6.62 -6.24 -7.84
CA ASN A 35 7.21 -7.56 -7.64
C ASN A 35 8.73 -7.48 -7.40
N TYR A 36 9.43 -6.54 -8.04
CA TYR A 36 10.83 -6.27 -7.74
C TYR A 36 11.02 -5.79 -6.28
N LEU A 37 10.18 -4.85 -5.82
CA LEU A 37 10.20 -4.40 -4.42
C LEU A 37 9.88 -5.53 -3.44
N ILE A 38 8.90 -6.37 -3.75
CA ILE A 38 8.52 -7.52 -2.93
C ILE A 38 9.69 -8.50 -2.80
N ALA A 39 10.36 -8.82 -3.92
CA ALA A 39 11.52 -9.70 -3.92
C ALA A 39 12.67 -9.11 -3.08
N TYR A 40 12.96 -7.83 -3.24
CA TYR A 40 13.95 -7.11 -2.42
C TYR A 40 13.60 -7.15 -0.93
N ALA A 41 12.36 -6.82 -0.58
CA ALA A 41 11.90 -6.83 0.81
C ALA A 41 12.01 -8.23 1.45
N ARG A 42 11.72 -9.27 0.68
CA ARG A 42 11.82 -10.67 1.09
C ARG A 42 13.29 -11.07 1.32
N GLU A 43 14.20 -10.70 0.43
CA GLU A 43 15.64 -10.92 0.59
C GLU A 43 16.20 -10.21 1.83
N MET A 44 15.74 -8.99 2.10
CA MET A 44 16.11 -8.20 3.28
C MET A 44 15.42 -8.64 4.56
N GLY A 45 14.55 -9.66 4.51
CA GLY A 45 13.82 -10.19 5.66
C GLY A 45 12.77 -9.23 6.25
N TYR A 46 12.22 -8.33 5.44
CA TYR A 46 11.13 -7.46 5.86
C TYR A 46 9.84 -8.26 6.06
N LYS A 47 8.99 -7.81 6.96
CA LYS A 47 7.62 -8.30 7.04
C LYS A 47 6.85 -7.73 5.84
N ILE A 48 6.14 -8.58 5.11
CA ILE A 48 5.32 -8.15 3.97
C ILE A 48 3.84 -8.26 4.35
N ILE A 49 3.13 -7.15 4.18
CA ILE A 49 1.71 -7.04 4.51
C ILE A 49 0.95 -6.52 3.28
N PHE A 50 0.01 -7.30 2.81
CA PHE A 50 -0.93 -6.89 1.77
C PHE A 50 -2.25 -6.48 2.42
N VAL A 51 -2.71 -5.28 2.11
CA VAL A 51 -4.00 -4.77 2.58
C VAL A 51 -5.03 -4.92 1.46
N LYS A 52 -6.12 -5.63 1.75
CA LYS A 52 -7.24 -5.86 0.84
C LYS A 52 -8.45 -5.05 1.31
N HIS A 53 -9.00 -4.21 0.44
CA HIS A 53 -10.24 -3.50 0.74
C HIS A 53 -11.45 -4.31 0.28
N LEU A 54 -12.43 -4.46 1.17
CA LEU A 54 -13.67 -5.17 0.89
C LEU A 54 -14.88 -4.30 1.25
N GLU A 55 -15.94 -4.41 0.45
CA GLU A 55 -17.22 -3.73 0.64
C GLU A 55 -18.38 -4.75 0.62
N ALA A 56 -19.53 -4.33 1.10
CA ALA A 56 -20.72 -5.19 1.12
C ALA A 56 -21.26 -5.50 -0.28
N SER A 57 -20.99 -4.61 -1.26
CA SER A 57 -21.44 -4.74 -2.65
C SER A 57 -20.50 -4.00 -3.60
N GLY A 58 -20.74 -4.15 -4.91
CA GLY A 58 -19.94 -3.47 -5.94
C GLY A 58 -18.63 -4.20 -6.28
N ALA A 59 -17.72 -3.46 -6.90
CA ALA A 59 -16.46 -4.01 -7.43
C ALA A 59 -15.50 -4.53 -6.36
N PHE A 60 -15.60 -4.01 -5.14
CA PHE A 60 -14.82 -4.47 -3.97
C PHE A 60 -15.53 -5.53 -3.12
N SER A 61 -16.69 -6.06 -3.54
CA SER A 61 -17.36 -7.08 -2.74
C SER A 61 -16.59 -8.41 -2.76
N GLU A 62 -16.71 -9.17 -1.68
CA GLU A 62 -16.11 -10.52 -1.57
C GLU A 62 -16.52 -11.48 -2.71
N ARG A 63 -17.64 -11.20 -3.38
CA ARG A 63 -18.15 -11.99 -4.51
C ARG A 63 -17.63 -11.51 -5.87
N SER A 64 -16.98 -10.38 -5.92
CA SER A 64 -16.44 -9.81 -7.15
C SER A 64 -15.03 -10.33 -7.42
N PRO A 65 -14.75 -10.90 -8.59
CA PRO A 65 -13.39 -11.27 -8.95
C PRO A 65 -12.45 -10.06 -9.03
N LEU A 66 -13.00 -8.85 -9.20
CA LEU A 66 -12.22 -7.62 -9.22
C LEU A 66 -11.71 -7.20 -7.83
N SER A 67 -12.28 -7.74 -6.75
CA SER A 67 -11.79 -7.51 -5.39
C SER A 67 -10.53 -8.31 -5.06
N GLU A 68 -10.18 -9.31 -5.85
CA GLU A 68 -8.96 -10.09 -5.65
C GLU A 68 -7.71 -9.28 -6.00
N PHE A 69 -6.58 -9.65 -5.41
CA PHE A 69 -5.28 -9.09 -5.79
C PHE A 69 -4.98 -9.37 -7.26
N PHE A 70 -4.05 -8.61 -7.84
CA PHE A 70 -3.57 -8.90 -9.19
C PHE A 70 -3.04 -10.35 -9.26
N PRO A 71 -3.41 -11.13 -10.30
CA PRO A 71 -3.02 -12.54 -10.40
C PRO A 71 -1.51 -12.78 -10.39
N ASP A 72 -0.74 -11.82 -10.96
CA ASP A 72 0.71 -11.93 -11.10
C ASP A 72 1.46 -11.22 -9.96
N LEU A 73 0.77 -10.80 -8.90
CA LEU A 73 1.42 -10.23 -7.72
C LEU A 73 2.07 -11.35 -6.89
N ASP A 74 3.36 -11.19 -6.56
CA ASP A 74 4.13 -12.21 -5.82
C ASP A 74 3.74 -12.27 -4.34
N ILE A 75 2.57 -12.83 -4.08
CA ILE A 75 2.07 -13.12 -2.73
C ILE A 75 2.41 -14.57 -2.38
N GLN A 76 3.04 -14.78 -1.22
CA GLN A 76 3.42 -16.09 -0.72
C GLN A 76 2.67 -16.43 0.58
N GLU A 77 2.62 -17.71 0.92
CA GLU A 77 1.85 -18.22 2.06
C GLU A 77 2.25 -17.59 3.41
N GLN A 78 3.53 -17.21 3.55
CA GLN A 78 4.04 -16.57 4.76
C GLN A 78 3.72 -15.08 4.86
N ASP A 79 3.22 -14.45 3.81
CA ASP A 79 2.88 -13.04 3.83
C ASP A 79 1.58 -12.79 4.60
N THR A 80 1.50 -11.65 5.25
CA THR A 80 0.30 -11.25 6.00
C THR A 80 -0.71 -10.59 5.08
N ILE A 81 -1.96 -11.03 5.12
CA ILE A 81 -3.07 -10.36 4.43
C ILE A 81 -3.99 -9.74 5.48
N ILE A 82 -4.22 -8.43 5.37
CA ILE A 82 -5.15 -7.66 6.21
C ILE A 82 -6.36 -7.26 5.37
N GLU A 83 -7.53 -7.77 5.71
CA GLU A 83 -8.77 -7.34 5.11
C GLU A 83 -9.39 -6.18 5.90
N LYS A 84 -9.74 -5.11 5.21
CA LYS A 84 -10.38 -3.93 5.81
C LYS A 84 -11.69 -3.60 5.11
N LYS A 85 -12.65 -3.10 5.88
CA LYS A 85 -13.99 -2.68 5.39
C LYS A 85 -14.20 -1.16 5.49
N LYS A 86 -13.19 -0.41 5.92
CA LYS A 86 -13.19 1.05 6.05
C LYS A 86 -11.95 1.64 5.40
N ILE A 87 -11.87 2.96 5.35
CA ILE A 87 -10.66 3.63 4.82
C ILE A 87 -9.43 3.31 5.67
N SER A 88 -9.58 3.26 6.99
CA SER A 88 -8.54 2.87 7.93
C SER A 88 -8.16 1.39 7.79
N ALA A 89 -6.87 1.10 7.76
CA ALA A 89 -6.36 -0.27 7.80
C ALA A 89 -6.15 -0.77 9.25
N TYR A 90 -6.25 0.11 10.24
CA TYR A 90 -6.20 -0.25 11.67
C TYR A 90 -7.59 -0.56 12.24
N TYR A 91 -8.62 0.09 11.72
CA TYR A 91 -9.97 -0.01 12.30
C TYR A 91 -10.56 -1.42 12.15
N GLN A 92 -10.76 -2.09 13.28
CA GLN A 92 -11.31 -3.45 13.37
C GLN A 92 -10.55 -4.49 12.50
N THR A 93 -9.22 -4.37 12.48
CA THR A 93 -8.32 -5.32 11.81
C THR A 93 -7.24 -5.77 12.78
N GLN A 94 -6.37 -6.68 12.31
CA GLN A 94 -5.21 -7.17 13.06
C GLN A 94 -3.94 -6.33 12.80
N MET A 95 -4.03 -5.21 12.08
CA MET A 95 -2.87 -4.41 11.68
C MET A 95 -1.97 -4.03 12.87
N GLU A 96 -2.55 -3.57 13.97
CA GLU A 96 -1.78 -3.15 15.14
C GLU A 96 -0.99 -4.31 15.76
N SER A 97 -1.59 -5.49 15.88
CA SER A 97 -0.89 -6.69 16.39
C SER A 97 0.19 -7.18 15.44
N GLU A 98 -0.05 -7.08 14.13
CA GLU A 98 0.92 -7.45 13.10
C GLU A 98 2.15 -6.54 13.08
N LEU A 99 2.04 -5.31 13.56
CA LEU A 99 3.11 -4.31 13.61
C LEU A 99 3.81 -4.22 14.98
N THR A 100 3.53 -5.10 15.92
CA THR A 100 4.04 -5.01 17.33
C THR A 100 5.57 -4.83 17.43
N TRP A 101 6.34 -5.48 16.55
CA TRP A 101 7.82 -5.43 16.58
C TRP A 101 8.41 -4.56 15.47
N ILE A 102 7.57 -3.90 14.72
CA ILE A 102 7.97 -3.06 13.60
C ILE A 102 8.21 -1.63 14.10
N LYS A 103 9.21 -0.97 13.53
CA LYS A 103 9.54 0.44 13.80
C LYS A 103 9.50 1.29 12.53
N ASN A 104 9.69 0.66 11.39
CA ASN A 104 9.79 1.35 10.11
C ASN A 104 8.78 0.75 9.13
N LEU A 105 8.07 1.62 8.42
CA LEU A 105 7.10 1.24 7.40
C LEU A 105 7.54 1.74 6.03
N VAL A 106 7.50 0.87 5.06
CA VAL A 106 7.58 1.22 3.63
C VAL A 106 6.18 1.05 3.06
N ILE A 107 5.60 2.13 2.56
CA ILE A 107 4.19 2.17 2.17
C ILE A 107 4.07 2.46 0.70
N CYS A 108 3.24 1.67 0.01
CA CYS A 108 2.95 1.85 -1.40
C CYS A 108 1.51 1.46 -1.77
N TRP A 109 1.15 1.82 -2.96
CA TRP A 109 0.00 1.62 -3.80
C TRP A 109 -1.13 2.64 -3.59
N ALA A 110 -2.42 2.25 -3.40
CA ALA A 110 -3.48 3.18 -3.79
C ALA A 110 -4.70 3.23 -2.83
N LEU A 111 -5.37 4.35 -2.86
CA LEU A 111 -5.06 5.65 -3.47
C LEU A 111 -4.26 6.50 -2.51
N THR A 112 -3.27 7.23 -3.02
CA THR A 112 -2.37 8.04 -2.19
C THR A 112 -3.11 9.03 -1.31
N ASN A 113 -4.11 9.73 -1.86
CA ASN A 113 -4.92 10.73 -1.14
C ASN A 113 -5.99 10.15 -0.21
N LEU A 114 -6.21 8.83 -0.22
CA LEU A 114 -7.25 8.16 0.58
C LEU A 114 -6.63 7.11 1.52
N CYS A 115 -6.64 5.84 1.14
CA CYS A 115 -6.24 4.74 2.02
C CYS A 115 -4.76 4.80 2.40
N VAL A 116 -3.87 5.22 1.48
CA VAL A 116 -2.46 5.41 1.76
C VAL A 116 -2.28 6.55 2.76
N ARG A 117 -2.84 7.73 2.48
CA ARG A 117 -2.81 8.87 3.39
C ARG A 117 -3.34 8.50 4.78
N MET A 118 -4.50 7.86 4.86
CA MET A 118 -5.08 7.44 6.14
C MET A 118 -4.12 6.54 6.91
N PHE A 119 -3.53 5.54 6.25
CA PHE A 119 -2.59 4.63 6.89
C PHE A 119 -1.31 5.35 7.35
N VAL A 120 -0.80 6.28 6.56
CA VAL A 120 0.36 7.13 6.91
C VAL A 120 0.07 7.94 8.16
N GLU A 121 -1.07 8.65 8.22
CA GLU A 121 -1.46 9.50 9.34
C GLU A 121 -1.61 8.69 10.63
N GLU A 122 -2.33 7.57 10.58
CA GLU A 122 -2.53 6.69 11.73
C GLU A 122 -1.22 6.05 12.20
N SER A 123 -0.32 5.70 11.28
CA SER A 123 0.99 5.14 11.59
C SER A 123 1.94 6.19 12.17
N TYR A 124 1.87 7.42 11.64
CA TYR A 124 2.64 8.55 12.16
C TYR A 124 2.30 8.84 13.63
N ASP A 125 1.00 8.90 13.94
CA ASP A 125 0.52 9.12 15.31
C ASP A 125 0.90 7.99 16.27
N ARG A 126 1.18 6.79 15.75
CA ARG A 126 1.70 5.64 16.51
C ARG A 126 3.23 5.62 16.64
N GLY A 127 3.92 6.60 16.07
CA GLY A 127 5.36 6.78 16.20
C GLY A 127 6.21 5.93 15.25
N PHE A 128 5.63 5.39 14.17
CA PHE A 128 6.41 4.70 13.14
C PHE A 128 7.24 5.69 12.33
N ARG A 129 8.44 5.27 11.93
CA ARG A 129 9.20 5.93 10.87
C ARG A 129 8.68 5.44 9.51
N ILE A 130 8.37 6.37 8.61
CA ILE A 130 7.62 6.07 7.39
C ILE A 130 8.40 6.50 6.16
N ALA A 131 8.49 5.60 5.19
CA ALA A 131 8.89 5.89 3.82
C ALA A 131 7.71 5.58 2.88
N ILE A 132 7.36 6.54 2.02
CA ILE A 132 6.41 6.36 0.92
C ILE A 132 7.23 6.24 -0.36
N LEU A 133 6.95 5.22 -1.17
CA LEU A 133 7.56 5.09 -2.49
C LEU A 133 6.67 5.79 -3.53
N GLU A 134 7.04 7.01 -3.90
CA GLU A 134 6.22 7.89 -4.73
C GLU A 134 5.90 7.33 -6.12
N ASP A 135 6.87 6.62 -6.73
CA ASP A 135 6.70 5.96 -8.02
C ASP A 135 6.03 4.58 -7.94
N LEU A 136 5.67 4.15 -6.73
CA LEU A 136 4.85 2.97 -6.43
C LEU A 136 3.55 3.33 -5.70
N THR A 137 3.16 4.61 -5.69
CA THR A 137 1.84 5.07 -5.24
C THR A 137 1.09 5.73 -6.39
N ALA A 138 -0.24 5.77 -6.31
CA ALA A 138 -1.07 6.31 -7.38
C ALA A 138 -2.34 7.00 -6.86
N CYS A 139 -2.70 8.09 -7.54
CA CYS A 139 -4.00 8.77 -7.48
C CYS A 139 -4.69 8.74 -8.85
N PHE A 140 -5.91 9.29 -8.93
CA PHE A 140 -6.62 9.48 -10.20
C PHE A 140 -6.03 10.58 -11.08
N SER A 141 -5.24 11.50 -10.50
CA SER A 141 -4.49 12.51 -11.26
C SER A 141 -3.11 12.75 -10.65
N SER A 142 -2.15 13.17 -11.49
CA SER A 142 -0.80 13.53 -11.05
C SER A 142 -0.81 14.73 -10.11
N GLU A 143 -1.65 15.72 -10.37
CA GLU A 143 -1.79 16.92 -9.53
C GLU A 143 -2.21 16.53 -8.09
N LEU A 144 -3.24 15.68 -7.95
CA LEU A 144 -3.69 15.20 -6.66
C LEU A 144 -2.62 14.36 -5.95
N GLN A 145 -1.85 13.58 -6.72
CA GLN A 145 -0.71 12.83 -6.22
C GLN A 145 0.33 13.75 -5.60
N GLU A 146 0.81 14.72 -6.38
CA GLU A 146 1.84 15.68 -5.97
C GLU A 146 1.40 16.47 -4.74
N MET A 147 0.20 17.06 -4.77
CA MET A 147 -0.35 17.83 -3.64
C MET A 147 -0.45 16.98 -2.36
N THR A 148 -0.86 15.72 -2.48
CA THR A 148 -0.99 14.84 -1.31
C THR A 148 0.37 14.49 -0.72
N LEU A 149 1.35 14.16 -1.56
CA LEU A 149 2.70 13.83 -1.10
C LEU A 149 3.40 15.04 -0.50
N GLU A 150 3.26 16.23 -1.11
CA GLU A 150 3.81 17.48 -0.60
C GLU A 150 3.21 17.83 0.77
N ASP A 151 1.89 17.73 0.94
CA ASP A 151 1.22 17.97 2.21
C ASP A 151 1.72 17.03 3.31
N LEU A 152 1.81 15.74 3.01
CA LEU A 152 2.35 14.76 3.96
C LEU A 152 3.82 15.05 4.33
N TYR A 153 4.66 15.35 3.35
CA TYR A 153 6.07 15.61 3.56
C TYR A 153 6.30 16.87 4.39
N THR A 154 5.57 17.95 4.12
CA THR A 154 5.74 19.23 4.79
C THR A 154 5.13 19.28 6.19
N THR A 155 4.10 18.47 6.45
CA THR A 155 3.35 18.50 7.71
C THR A 155 3.69 17.35 8.66
N ARG A 156 4.40 16.30 8.20
CA ARG A 156 4.79 15.13 9.01
C ARG A 156 6.31 15.01 9.10
N SER A 157 6.87 15.58 10.19
CA SER A 157 8.33 15.60 10.40
C SER A 157 8.92 14.19 10.42
N GLY A 158 9.97 13.98 9.62
CA GLY A 158 10.66 12.69 9.53
C GLY A 158 10.02 11.66 8.59
N LEU A 159 8.93 12.02 7.89
CA LEU A 159 8.40 11.22 6.80
C LEU A 159 9.34 11.35 5.59
N ASN A 160 9.66 10.21 4.96
CA ASN A 160 10.48 10.17 3.76
C ASN A 160 9.61 9.85 2.54
N ILE A 161 9.84 10.57 1.45
CA ILE A 161 9.30 10.26 0.13
C ILE A 161 10.47 9.93 -0.78
N LEU A 162 10.47 8.72 -1.32
CA LEU A 162 11.57 8.16 -2.08
C LEU A 162 11.06 7.50 -3.37
N THR A 163 11.89 7.45 -4.39
CA THR A 163 11.66 6.53 -5.51
C THR A 163 12.10 5.12 -5.12
N LEU A 164 11.61 4.11 -5.83
CA LEU A 164 12.05 2.73 -5.66
C LEU A 164 13.58 2.60 -5.80
N GLU A 165 14.16 3.26 -6.81
CA GLU A 165 15.61 3.26 -7.06
C GLU A 165 16.39 3.73 -5.83
N LYS A 166 16.03 4.89 -5.28
CA LYS A 166 16.68 5.45 -4.08
C LYS A 166 16.45 4.64 -2.80
N PHE A 167 15.39 3.86 -2.77
CA PHE A 167 15.09 3.03 -1.61
C PHE A 167 15.93 1.76 -1.56
N VAL A 168 16.27 1.19 -2.72
CA VAL A 168 17.03 -0.08 -2.82
C VAL A 168 18.56 0.13 -2.91
N GLU A 169 19.02 1.38 -3.14
CA GLU A 169 20.45 1.76 -3.06
C GLU A 169 20.97 1.70 -1.60
#